data_7e542307a0313c6cbbbcacd00ae2f1f0
#
_entry.id   7e542307a0313c6cbbbcacd00ae2f1f0
#
_cell.length_a   1.000
_cell.length_b   1.000
_cell.length_c   1.000
_cell.angle_alpha   90.00
_cell.angle_beta   90.00
_cell.angle_gamma   90.00
#
_symmetry.space_group_name_H-M   'P 1'
#
loop_
_entity.id
_entity.type
_entity.pdbx_description
1 polymer ?
#
loop_
_entity_poly.entity_id
_entity_poly.type
_entity_poly.pdbx_seq_one_letter_code
_entity_poly.pdbx_strand_id
1 'polypeptide(L)'
;MTTWNQLKYRFELLNIAERLIVINVLCFVFPFLLNTIFFLFQLSFEGFIAWFQLSPDWGLLLFRPWSLITYSFLHSGFFHLFWNMLFLYYAGLFFLNLLPAKTFLNTYFLGVLTGGLVFILSYSIFPAFSGLRPAMVGASAGVMAVFVFSATYTPNQAIRLLFFTLKLKHLAIAYVLLDVIQIPYGNAGGHLAHIGGAVLGYTYALELQKGRDLGSGFEKVWTAFFGLFKTSKPLKTVYRSNTTRPKKPRRSTADQDRIDAILDKISASGYDSLSKEEKELLFRAGRDNEA
;
A
#
# COMPACT_ATOMS: atom_id res chain seq x y z
N MET A 1 -25.87 2.18 -15.08
CA MET A 1 -24.98 1.43 -14.14
C MET A 1 -25.79 1.02 -12.93
N THR A 2 -25.70 -0.23 -12.49
CA THR A 2 -26.35 -0.66 -11.24
C THR A 2 -25.68 0.03 -10.05
N THR A 3 -26.43 0.22 -8.94
CA THR A 3 -25.90 0.83 -7.69
C THR A 3 -24.61 0.15 -7.22
N TRP A 4 -24.50 -1.19 -7.40
CA TRP A 4 -23.31 -1.97 -7.09
C TRP A 4 -22.08 -1.57 -7.92
N ASN A 5 -22.25 -1.39 -9.23
CA ASN A 5 -21.16 -0.96 -10.11
C ASN A 5 -20.68 0.47 -9.79
N GLN A 6 -21.59 1.35 -9.35
CA GLN A 6 -21.23 2.69 -8.90
C GLN A 6 -20.44 2.66 -7.59
N LEU A 7 -20.82 1.83 -6.62
CA LEU A 7 -20.09 1.67 -5.36
C LEU A 7 -18.68 1.08 -5.60
N LYS A 8 -18.60 0.05 -6.44
CA LYS A 8 -17.31 -0.55 -6.82
C LYS A 8 -16.40 0.47 -7.49
N TYR A 9 -16.92 1.23 -8.45
CA TYR A 9 -16.17 2.27 -9.13
C TYR A 9 -15.67 3.35 -8.15
N ARG A 10 -16.53 3.82 -7.23
CA ARG A 10 -16.13 4.79 -6.19
C ARG A 10 -15.04 4.24 -5.29
N PHE A 11 -15.14 2.98 -4.87
CA PHE A 11 -14.09 2.33 -4.06
C PHE A 11 -12.76 2.20 -4.82
N GLU A 12 -12.80 1.92 -6.12
CA GLU A 12 -11.61 1.86 -6.98
C GLU A 12 -10.92 3.22 -7.16
N LEU A 13 -11.66 4.33 -7.02
CA LEU A 13 -11.10 5.70 -7.06
C LEU A 13 -10.37 6.10 -5.76
N LEU A 14 -10.67 5.44 -4.63
CA LEU A 14 -10.01 5.73 -3.35
C LEU A 14 -8.54 5.35 -3.40
N ASN A 15 -7.70 6.17 -2.76
CA ASN A 15 -6.32 5.77 -2.50
C ASN A 15 -6.25 4.62 -1.49
N ILE A 16 -5.08 4.01 -1.33
CA ILE A 16 -4.94 2.81 -0.50
C ILE A 16 -5.20 3.05 1.00
N ALA A 17 -4.89 4.24 1.52
CA ALA A 17 -5.17 4.60 2.91
C ALA A 17 -6.69 4.77 3.12
N GLU A 18 -7.39 5.42 2.18
CA GLU A 18 -8.84 5.56 2.21
C GLU A 18 -9.54 4.20 2.12
N ARG A 19 -9.06 3.27 1.27
CA ARG A 19 -9.58 1.90 1.22
C ARG A 19 -9.41 1.18 2.56
N LEU A 20 -8.25 1.35 3.19
CA LEU A 20 -7.98 0.76 4.50
C LEU A 20 -8.92 1.34 5.58
N ILE A 21 -9.21 2.64 5.52
CA ILE A 21 -10.21 3.29 6.40
C ILE A 21 -11.59 2.68 6.19
N VAL A 22 -12.05 2.56 4.94
CA VAL A 22 -13.36 1.94 4.63
C VAL A 22 -13.43 0.50 5.18
N ILE A 23 -12.38 -0.30 5.01
CA ILE A 23 -12.31 -1.66 5.56
C ILE A 23 -12.43 -1.64 7.09
N ASN A 24 -11.69 -0.75 7.78
CA ASN A 24 -11.76 -0.62 9.24
C ASN A 24 -13.17 -0.22 9.72
N VAL A 25 -13.82 0.72 9.03
CA VAL A 25 -15.20 1.12 9.34
C VAL A 25 -16.15 -0.05 9.16
N LEU A 26 -16.03 -0.83 8.08
CA LEU A 26 -16.84 -2.03 7.86
C LEU A 26 -16.58 -3.10 8.93
N CYS A 27 -15.31 -3.33 9.29
CA CYS A 27 -14.93 -4.24 10.37
C CYS A 27 -15.37 -3.77 11.76
N PHE A 28 -15.66 -2.48 11.93
CA PHE A 28 -16.26 -1.95 13.15
C PHE A 28 -17.77 -2.13 13.19
N VAL A 29 -18.46 -1.80 12.09
CA VAL A 29 -19.92 -1.88 12.02
C VAL A 29 -20.43 -3.32 12.02
N PHE A 30 -19.76 -4.20 11.25
CA PHE A 30 -20.21 -5.59 11.07
C PHE A 30 -20.34 -6.40 12.40
N PRO A 31 -19.39 -6.32 13.36
CA PRO A 31 -19.52 -6.97 14.66
C PRO A 31 -20.75 -6.53 15.46
N PHE A 32 -21.17 -5.25 15.37
CA PHE A 32 -22.41 -4.82 16.04
C PHE A 32 -23.65 -5.48 15.46
N LEU A 33 -23.71 -5.61 14.13
CA LEU A 33 -24.81 -6.32 13.47
C LEU A 33 -24.81 -7.81 13.84
N LEU A 34 -23.64 -8.44 13.88
CA LEU A 34 -23.49 -9.83 14.32
C LEU A 34 -23.89 -10.01 15.78
N ASN A 35 -23.48 -9.10 16.67
CA ASN A 35 -23.83 -9.17 18.08
C ASN A 35 -25.35 -9.18 18.31
N THR A 36 -26.10 -8.44 17.49
CA THR A 36 -27.58 -8.50 17.54
C THR A 36 -28.10 -9.92 17.26
N ILE A 37 -27.54 -10.61 16.27
CA ILE A 37 -27.89 -12.00 15.94
C ILE A 37 -27.50 -12.93 17.10
N PHE A 38 -26.28 -12.80 17.61
CA PHE A 38 -25.78 -13.60 18.73
C PHE A 38 -26.65 -13.43 19.97
N PHE A 39 -27.07 -12.18 20.27
CA PHE A 39 -27.98 -11.87 21.36
C PHE A 39 -29.35 -12.58 21.18
N LEU A 40 -29.95 -12.50 19.99
CA LEU A 40 -31.23 -13.14 19.72
C LEU A 40 -31.20 -14.67 19.87
N PHE A 41 -30.05 -15.30 19.58
CA PHE A 41 -29.86 -16.75 19.70
C PHE A 41 -29.17 -17.17 21.00
N GLN A 42 -28.97 -16.24 21.96
CA GLN A 42 -28.30 -16.48 23.24
C GLN A 42 -26.90 -17.10 23.10
N LEU A 43 -26.18 -16.71 22.05
CA LEU A 43 -24.81 -17.14 21.78
C LEU A 43 -23.80 -16.15 22.39
N SER A 44 -22.61 -16.63 22.78
CA SER A 44 -21.54 -15.78 23.31
C SER A 44 -20.84 -15.01 22.19
N PHE A 45 -21.16 -13.73 22.04
CA PHE A 45 -20.44 -12.86 21.09
C PHE A 45 -18.99 -12.60 21.51
N GLU A 46 -18.72 -12.46 22.82
CA GLU A 46 -17.36 -12.29 23.35
C GLU A 46 -16.46 -13.46 23.00
N GLY A 47 -16.97 -14.68 23.11
CA GLY A 47 -16.24 -15.88 22.71
C GLY A 47 -15.90 -15.88 21.23
N PHE A 48 -16.80 -15.39 20.37
CA PHE A 48 -16.56 -15.27 18.93
C PHE A 48 -15.53 -14.19 18.61
N ILE A 49 -15.70 -12.95 19.12
CA ILE A 49 -14.81 -11.85 18.78
C ILE A 49 -13.39 -12.05 19.29
N ALA A 50 -13.22 -12.77 20.41
CA ALA A 50 -11.91 -13.13 20.98
C ALA A 50 -11.01 -13.92 20.01
N TRP A 51 -11.57 -14.55 18.95
CA TRP A 51 -10.79 -15.22 17.91
C TRP A 51 -10.00 -14.25 17.03
N PHE A 52 -10.41 -13.00 16.97
CA PHE A 52 -9.83 -11.95 16.11
C PHE A 52 -9.05 -10.92 16.89
N GLN A 53 -9.18 -10.88 18.23
CA GLN A 53 -8.41 -10.04 19.13
C GLN A 53 -7.05 -10.66 19.41
N LEU A 54 -6.03 -9.86 19.68
CA LEU A 54 -4.72 -10.35 20.05
C LEU A 54 -4.62 -10.52 21.55
N SER A 55 -4.30 -11.73 21.99
CA SER A 55 -3.99 -12.08 23.37
C SER A 55 -2.47 -12.05 23.62
N PRO A 56 -1.99 -11.72 24.85
CA PRO A 56 -0.58 -11.84 25.17
C PRO A 56 -0.10 -13.28 25.40
N ASP A 57 -0.99 -14.26 25.25
CA ASP A 57 -0.70 -15.68 25.44
C ASP A 57 -0.11 -16.31 24.16
N TRP A 58 1.14 -16.79 24.24
CA TRP A 58 1.82 -17.45 23.13
C TRP A 58 1.12 -18.72 22.65
N GLY A 59 0.51 -19.47 23.57
CA GLY A 59 -0.25 -20.66 23.20
C GLY A 59 -1.45 -20.29 22.31
N LEU A 60 -2.19 -19.24 22.70
CA LEU A 60 -3.30 -18.74 21.88
C LEU A 60 -2.83 -18.21 20.54
N LEU A 61 -1.66 -17.57 20.48
CA LEU A 61 -1.11 -17.10 19.21
C LEU A 61 -0.81 -18.25 18.24
N LEU A 62 -0.29 -19.37 18.71
CA LEU A 62 -0.03 -20.55 17.88
C LEU A 62 -1.32 -21.13 17.28
N PHE A 63 -2.42 -21.09 18.02
CA PHE A 63 -3.74 -21.56 17.54
C PHE A 63 -4.48 -20.51 16.71
N ARG A 64 -4.16 -19.21 16.87
CA ARG A 64 -4.84 -18.10 16.21
C ARG A 64 -3.82 -17.10 15.61
N PRO A 65 -2.90 -17.55 14.73
CA PRO A 65 -1.81 -16.69 14.21
C PRO A 65 -2.34 -15.48 13.42
N TRP A 66 -3.53 -15.58 12.84
CA TRP A 66 -4.20 -14.47 12.18
C TRP A 66 -4.48 -13.29 13.11
N SER A 67 -4.59 -13.53 14.43
CA SER A 67 -4.85 -12.47 15.42
C SER A 67 -3.77 -11.39 15.41
N LEU A 68 -2.51 -11.71 15.01
CA LEU A 68 -1.45 -10.72 14.79
C LEU A 68 -1.76 -9.68 13.70
N ILE A 69 -2.76 -9.91 12.89
CA ILE A 69 -3.19 -8.98 11.84
C ILE A 69 -4.62 -8.50 12.11
N THR A 70 -5.53 -9.42 12.48
CA THR A 70 -6.96 -9.12 12.58
C THR A 70 -7.28 -8.15 13.71
N TYR A 71 -6.49 -8.12 14.78
CA TYR A 71 -6.69 -7.18 15.88
C TYR A 71 -6.68 -5.72 15.42
N SER A 72 -5.92 -5.41 14.36
CA SER A 72 -5.77 -4.07 13.81
C SER A 72 -7.02 -3.54 13.10
N PHE A 73 -8.00 -4.39 12.84
CA PHE A 73 -9.28 -4.02 12.24
C PHE A 73 -10.42 -3.90 13.26
N LEU A 74 -10.18 -4.32 14.51
CA LEU A 74 -11.13 -4.22 15.60
C LEU A 74 -10.89 -2.95 16.41
N HIS A 75 -11.98 -2.35 16.92
CA HIS A 75 -11.90 -1.14 17.75
C HIS A 75 -12.83 -1.25 18.94
N SER A 76 -12.38 -0.80 20.10
CA SER A 76 -13.12 -0.89 21.38
C SER A 76 -14.31 0.07 21.48
N GLY A 77 -14.40 1.05 20.58
CA GLY A 77 -15.49 2.01 20.57
C GLY A 77 -15.37 3.06 19.47
N PHE A 78 -16.41 3.88 19.32
CA PHE A 78 -16.49 4.88 18.25
C PHE A 78 -15.33 5.89 18.26
N PHE A 79 -14.98 6.46 19.41
CA PHE A 79 -13.89 7.43 19.49
C PHE A 79 -12.53 6.79 19.20
N HIS A 80 -12.35 5.52 19.59
CA HIS A 80 -11.12 4.77 19.27
C HIS A 80 -11.00 4.58 17.75
N LEU A 81 -12.07 4.17 17.07
CA LEU A 81 -12.10 4.11 15.60
C LEU A 81 -11.87 5.49 14.98
N PHE A 82 -12.64 6.50 15.42
CA PHE A 82 -12.62 7.85 14.83
C PHE A 82 -11.20 8.44 14.82
N TRP A 83 -10.51 8.44 15.96
CA TRP A 83 -9.17 8.98 16.05
C TRP A 83 -8.15 8.17 15.25
N ASN A 84 -8.27 6.83 15.23
CA ASN A 84 -7.41 5.99 14.39
C ASN A 84 -7.61 6.33 12.91
N MET A 85 -8.84 6.43 12.42
CA MET A 85 -9.14 6.70 11.02
C MET A 85 -8.75 8.12 10.62
N LEU A 86 -8.99 9.09 11.48
CA LEU A 86 -8.57 10.46 11.23
C LEU A 86 -7.03 10.56 11.11
N PHE A 87 -6.32 9.92 12.02
CA PHE A 87 -4.87 9.93 12.00
C PHE A 87 -4.29 9.13 10.81
N LEU A 88 -4.91 7.97 10.50
CA LEU A 88 -4.57 7.18 9.31
C LEU A 88 -4.79 7.98 8.01
N TYR A 89 -5.87 8.75 7.93
CA TYR A 89 -6.15 9.59 6.77
C TYR A 89 -5.03 10.61 6.53
N TYR A 90 -4.70 11.42 7.55
CA TYR A 90 -3.67 12.45 7.40
C TYR A 90 -2.26 11.88 7.22
N ALA A 91 -1.90 10.86 8.00
CA ALA A 91 -0.60 10.19 7.86
C ALA A 91 -0.49 9.49 6.50
N GLY A 92 -1.57 8.85 6.06
CA GLY A 92 -1.64 8.18 4.75
C GLY A 92 -1.57 9.15 3.59
N LEU A 93 -2.31 10.25 3.65
CA LEU A 93 -2.26 11.29 2.63
C LEU A 93 -0.84 11.85 2.49
N PHE A 94 -0.20 12.15 3.61
CA PHE A 94 1.17 12.64 3.61
C PHE A 94 2.16 11.61 3.06
N PHE A 95 2.07 10.36 3.50
CA PHE A 95 2.95 9.27 3.07
C PHE A 95 2.83 9.00 1.56
N LEU A 96 1.60 8.94 1.05
CA LEU A 96 1.32 8.61 -0.36
C LEU A 96 1.70 9.73 -1.34
N ASN A 97 1.88 10.95 -0.87
CA ASN A 97 2.48 12.03 -1.67
C ASN A 97 3.99 11.85 -1.88
N LEU A 98 4.67 11.03 -1.05
CA LEU A 98 6.11 10.84 -1.07
C LEU A 98 6.50 9.46 -1.64
N LEU A 99 5.70 8.43 -1.36
CA LEU A 99 6.07 7.05 -1.56
C LEU A 99 4.88 6.24 -2.12
N PRO A 100 5.15 5.14 -2.84
CA PRO A 100 4.12 4.33 -3.47
C PRO A 100 3.23 3.61 -2.44
N ALA A 101 2.00 3.30 -2.85
CA ALA A 101 1.00 2.57 -2.07
C ALA A 101 1.52 1.25 -1.48
N LYS A 102 2.42 0.58 -2.18
CA LYS A 102 3.05 -0.65 -1.73
C LYS A 102 3.89 -0.44 -0.46
N THR A 103 4.75 0.59 -0.44
CA THR A 103 5.57 0.93 0.73
C THR A 103 4.69 1.34 1.92
N PHE A 104 3.58 2.05 1.66
CA PHE A 104 2.59 2.36 2.67
C PHE A 104 2.01 1.11 3.33
N LEU A 105 1.51 0.14 2.52
CA LEU A 105 0.96 -1.11 3.05
C LEU A 105 2.00 -1.92 3.83
N ASN A 106 3.21 -2.02 3.30
CA ASN A 106 4.31 -2.71 3.98
C ASN A 106 4.60 -2.06 5.34
N THR A 107 4.72 -0.73 5.39
CA THR A 107 4.95 0.01 6.64
C THR A 107 3.81 -0.21 7.64
N TYR A 108 2.56 -0.11 7.19
CA TYR A 108 1.39 -0.30 8.04
C TYR A 108 1.34 -1.72 8.62
N PHE A 109 1.38 -2.75 7.78
CA PHE A 109 1.24 -4.14 8.26
C PHE A 109 2.45 -4.65 9.03
N LEU A 110 3.66 -4.25 8.65
CA LEU A 110 4.84 -4.53 9.47
C LEU A 110 4.74 -3.82 10.83
N GLY A 111 4.21 -2.59 10.88
CA GLY A 111 3.90 -1.88 12.12
C GLY A 111 2.87 -2.60 12.98
N VAL A 112 1.81 -3.13 12.37
CA VAL A 112 0.83 -3.99 13.05
C VAL A 112 1.51 -5.23 13.64
N LEU A 113 2.31 -5.95 12.86
CA LEU A 113 3.01 -7.16 13.30
C LEU A 113 3.99 -6.87 14.45
N THR A 114 4.84 -5.83 14.31
CA THR A 114 5.82 -5.48 15.35
C THR A 114 5.15 -4.95 16.61
N GLY A 115 4.09 -4.12 16.47
CA GLY A 115 3.30 -3.67 17.61
C GLY A 115 2.66 -4.82 18.37
N GLY A 116 2.07 -5.78 17.65
CA GLY A 116 1.51 -7.00 18.24
C GLY A 116 2.56 -7.86 18.96
N LEU A 117 3.74 -8.03 18.37
CA LEU A 117 4.85 -8.76 18.99
C LEU A 117 5.38 -8.05 20.23
N VAL A 118 5.56 -6.72 20.19
CA VAL A 118 5.99 -5.93 21.35
C VAL A 118 4.97 -6.03 22.49
N PHE A 119 3.67 -6.00 22.17
CA PHE A 119 2.62 -6.24 23.15
C PHE A 119 2.79 -7.61 23.84
N ILE A 120 2.87 -8.70 23.08
CA ILE A 120 2.99 -10.06 23.65
C ILE A 120 4.29 -10.19 24.48
N LEU A 121 5.43 -9.73 23.96
CA LEU A 121 6.72 -9.76 24.64
C LEU A 121 6.68 -8.97 25.95
N SER A 122 6.05 -7.78 25.94
CA SER A 122 5.95 -6.94 27.14
C SER A 122 5.18 -7.63 28.26
N TYR A 123 4.07 -8.28 27.94
CA TYR A 123 3.29 -9.04 28.93
C TYR A 123 3.96 -10.34 29.39
N SER A 124 4.93 -10.82 28.61
CA SER A 124 5.74 -11.99 29.01
C SER A 124 6.93 -11.62 29.89
N ILE A 125 7.49 -10.41 29.73
CA ILE A 125 8.78 -10.02 30.33
C ILE A 125 8.58 -9.15 31.58
N PHE A 126 7.65 -8.17 31.55
CA PHE A 126 7.54 -7.20 32.64
C PHE A 126 6.68 -7.70 33.77
N PRO A 127 7.22 -7.70 35.04
CA PRO A 127 6.50 -8.14 36.24
C PRO A 127 5.18 -7.37 36.45
N ALA A 128 5.13 -6.09 36.05
CA ALA A 128 3.93 -5.26 36.15
C ALA A 128 2.71 -5.84 35.44
N PHE A 129 2.89 -6.73 34.46
CA PHE A 129 1.83 -7.35 33.68
C PHE A 129 1.61 -8.83 34.02
N SER A 130 2.31 -9.34 35.06
CA SER A 130 2.19 -10.75 35.46
C SER A 130 0.74 -11.11 35.80
N GLY A 131 0.24 -12.18 35.16
CA GLY A 131 -1.14 -12.66 35.39
C GLY A 131 -2.22 -11.88 34.64
N LEU A 132 -1.87 -10.75 34.00
CA LEU A 132 -2.82 -9.99 33.16
C LEU A 132 -2.93 -10.59 31.75
N ARG A 133 -4.15 -10.67 31.24
CA ARG A 133 -4.42 -11.21 29.89
C ARG A 133 -5.43 -10.32 29.15
N PRO A 134 -5.11 -9.03 28.92
CA PRO A 134 -6.02 -8.16 28.16
C PRO A 134 -6.08 -8.58 26.69
N ALA A 135 -7.20 -8.29 26.07
CA ALA A 135 -7.33 -8.38 24.63
C ALA A 135 -6.89 -7.06 23.98
N MET A 136 -5.99 -7.12 23.02
CA MET A 136 -5.56 -5.94 22.25
C MET A 136 -6.35 -5.82 20.95
N VAL A 137 -6.80 -4.60 20.65
CA VAL A 137 -7.50 -4.20 19.41
C VAL A 137 -7.06 -2.80 18.98
N GLY A 138 -7.09 -2.51 17.71
CA GLY A 138 -6.84 -1.17 17.15
C GLY A 138 -5.82 -1.13 16.02
N ALA A 139 -6.06 -0.23 15.07
CA ALA A 139 -5.18 0.05 13.93
C ALA A 139 -3.91 0.82 14.31
N SER A 140 -3.85 1.32 15.53
CA SER A 140 -2.94 2.39 15.98
C SER A 140 -1.45 2.05 15.86
N ALA A 141 -1.04 0.79 16.04
CA ALA A 141 0.36 0.40 15.86
C ALA A 141 0.81 0.56 14.39
N GLY A 142 -0.04 0.19 13.43
CA GLY A 142 0.20 0.43 12.00
C GLY A 142 0.18 1.91 11.65
N VAL A 143 -0.76 2.68 12.20
CA VAL A 143 -0.86 4.13 12.02
C VAL A 143 0.39 4.82 12.56
N MET A 144 0.86 4.41 13.75
CA MET A 144 2.08 4.93 14.35
C MET A 144 3.32 4.62 13.49
N ALA A 145 3.41 3.43 12.93
CA ALA A 145 4.50 3.07 12.02
C ALA A 145 4.53 3.98 10.79
N VAL A 146 3.39 4.22 10.13
CA VAL A 146 3.28 5.12 8.97
C VAL A 146 3.65 6.56 9.35
N PHE A 147 3.18 7.03 10.49
CA PHE A 147 3.44 8.39 10.97
C PHE A 147 4.92 8.61 11.30
N VAL A 148 5.53 7.74 12.11
CA VAL A 148 6.94 7.86 12.50
C VAL A 148 7.87 7.62 11.32
N PHE A 149 7.51 6.69 10.40
CA PHE A 149 8.21 6.55 9.14
C PHE A 149 8.26 7.89 8.38
N SER A 150 7.11 8.53 8.19
CA SER A 150 7.01 9.81 7.48
C SER A 150 7.83 10.91 8.16
N ALA A 151 7.76 10.96 9.51
CA ALA A 151 8.50 11.92 10.31
C ALA A 151 10.03 11.71 10.27
N THR A 152 10.47 10.48 10.09
CA THR A 152 11.89 10.12 9.93
C THR A 152 12.37 10.37 8.52
N TYR A 153 11.53 10.06 7.52
CA TYR A 153 11.87 10.22 6.11
C TYR A 153 11.97 11.70 5.69
N THR A 154 11.08 12.56 6.23
CA THR A 154 11.04 14.00 5.98
C THR A 154 10.96 14.80 7.29
N PRO A 155 12.03 14.82 8.12
CA PRO A 155 11.97 15.30 9.50
C PRO A 155 11.68 16.80 9.63
N ASN A 156 12.06 17.59 8.63
CA ASN A 156 11.91 19.05 8.64
C ASN A 156 10.62 19.52 7.95
N GLN A 157 9.78 18.60 7.49
CA GLN A 157 8.49 18.94 6.91
C GLN A 157 7.65 19.72 7.92
N ALA A 158 7.23 20.90 7.54
CA ALA A 158 6.36 21.75 8.34
C ALA A 158 4.90 21.30 8.19
N ILE A 159 4.22 21.10 9.32
CA ILE A 159 2.78 20.87 9.37
C ILE A 159 2.14 22.01 10.15
N ARG A 160 1.11 22.60 9.57
CA ARG A 160 0.30 23.61 10.24
C ARG A 160 -0.79 22.92 11.06
N LEU A 161 -0.68 23.02 12.38
CA LEU A 161 -1.66 22.51 13.32
C LEU A 161 -2.38 23.70 13.97
N LEU A 162 -3.61 23.96 13.56
CA LEU A 162 -4.39 25.12 13.99
C LEU A 162 -3.61 26.45 13.77
N PHE A 163 -3.07 27.01 14.84
CA PHE A 163 -2.35 28.29 14.84
C PHE A 163 -0.82 28.14 14.86
N PHE A 164 -0.31 26.92 15.00
CA PHE A 164 1.11 26.64 15.11
C PHE A 164 1.63 25.90 13.89
N THR A 165 2.86 26.20 13.52
CA THR A 165 3.60 25.43 12.52
C THR A 165 4.70 24.63 13.22
N LEU A 166 4.61 23.31 13.17
CA LEU A 166 5.55 22.41 13.80
C LEU A 166 6.21 21.51 12.76
N LYS A 167 7.45 21.12 13.01
CA LYS A 167 8.11 20.10 12.19
C LYS A 167 7.60 18.73 12.56
N LEU A 168 7.43 17.86 11.55
CA LEU A 168 6.87 16.52 11.69
C LEU A 168 7.62 15.67 12.73
N LYS A 169 8.96 15.79 12.78
CA LYS A 169 9.78 15.11 13.79
C LYS A 169 9.40 15.47 15.23
N HIS A 170 9.05 16.73 15.52
CA HIS A 170 8.70 17.14 16.89
C HIS A 170 7.35 16.56 17.29
N LEU A 171 6.40 16.47 16.35
CA LEU A 171 5.10 15.81 16.60
C LEU A 171 5.29 14.31 16.87
N ALA A 172 6.14 13.64 16.09
CA ALA A 172 6.41 12.22 16.29
C ALA A 172 7.11 11.95 17.64
N ILE A 173 8.12 12.75 18.00
CA ILE A 173 8.79 12.65 19.30
C ILE A 173 7.79 12.87 20.45
N ALA A 174 6.98 13.94 20.36
CA ALA A 174 5.98 14.24 21.38
C ALA A 174 4.97 13.12 21.55
N TYR A 175 4.50 12.52 20.44
CA TYR A 175 3.55 11.42 20.49
C TYR A 175 4.15 10.16 21.15
N VAL A 176 5.37 9.77 20.75
CA VAL A 176 6.07 8.63 21.37
C VAL A 176 6.35 8.87 22.86
N LEU A 177 6.74 10.09 23.23
CA LEU A 177 6.92 10.45 24.65
C LEU A 177 5.62 10.36 25.44
N LEU A 178 4.51 10.81 24.86
CA LEU A 178 3.19 10.69 25.49
C LEU A 178 2.80 9.22 25.67
N ASP A 179 3.07 8.35 24.71
CA ASP A 179 2.85 6.90 24.88
C ASP A 179 3.66 6.33 26.05
N VAL A 180 4.94 6.67 26.15
CA VAL A 180 5.78 6.22 27.27
C VAL A 180 5.24 6.71 28.62
N ILE A 181 4.87 7.99 28.72
CA ILE A 181 4.33 8.61 29.93
C ILE A 181 3.01 7.95 30.34
N GLN A 182 2.18 7.55 29.39
CA GLN A 182 0.85 7.01 29.65
C GLN A 182 0.83 5.51 30.03
N ILE A 183 1.94 4.78 29.86
CA ILE A 183 2.01 3.34 30.19
C ILE A 183 1.43 3.02 31.57
N PRO A 184 1.78 3.73 32.68
CA PRO A 184 1.27 3.39 33.99
C PRO A 184 -0.17 3.87 34.26
N TYR A 185 -0.75 4.66 33.41
CA TYR A 185 -2.08 5.27 33.66
C TYR A 185 -3.24 4.55 32.97
N GLY A 186 -2.98 3.52 32.19
CA GLY A 186 -3.99 2.69 31.54
C GLY A 186 -3.63 2.34 30.12
N ASN A 187 -4.28 1.30 29.56
CA ASN A 187 -3.99 0.81 28.20
C ASN A 187 -2.51 0.58 27.90
N ALA A 188 -1.75 0.13 28.90
CA ALA A 188 -0.30 -0.07 28.77
C ALA A 188 0.08 -0.91 27.53
N GLY A 189 -0.71 -1.95 27.23
CA GLY A 189 -0.51 -2.79 26.06
C GLY A 189 -0.64 -2.02 24.74
N GLY A 190 -1.60 -1.11 24.64
CA GLY A 190 -1.77 -0.24 23.49
C GLY A 190 -0.58 0.71 23.30
N HIS A 191 -0.13 1.37 24.36
CA HIS A 191 1.03 2.26 24.32
C HIS A 191 2.32 1.53 23.92
N LEU A 192 2.53 0.31 24.44
CA LEU A 192 3.68 -0.53 24.08
C LEU A 192 3.61 -0.97 22.59
N ALA A 193 2.42 -1.32 22.11
CA ALA A 193 2.22 -1.63 20.70
C ALA A 193 2.49 -0.41 19.78
N HIS A 194 2.10 0.81 20.20
CA HIS A 194 2.45 2.05 19.49
C HIS A 194 3.96 2.25 19.42
N ILE A 195 4.68 2.02 20.51
CA ILE A 195 6.15 2.08 20.54
C ILE A 195 6.75 1.06 19.58
N GLY A 196 6.22 -0.18 19.54
CA GLY A 196 6.61 -1.19 18.56
C GLY A 196 6.43 -0.74 17.11
N GLY A 197 5.28 -0.14 16.79
CA GLY A 197 5.01 0.47 15.51
C GLY A 197 5.96 1.63 15.18
N ALA A 198 6.22 2.51 16.16
CA ALA A 198 7.13 3.64 16.02
C ALA A 198 8.57 3.19 15.72
N VAL A 199 9.09 2.20 16.43
CA VAL A 199 10.43 1.62 16.21
C VAL A 199 10.53 1.04 14.79
N LEU A 200 9.51 0.32 14.33
CA LEU A 200 9.49 -0.15 12.95
C LEU A 200 9.48 1.02 11.95
N GLY A 201 8.59 1.98 12.12
CA GLY A 201 8.50 3.12 11.21
C GLY A 201 9.82 3.87 11.10
N TYR A 202 10.47 4.11 12.23
CA TYR A 202 11.79 4.74 12.30
C TYR A 202 12.86 3.93 11.56
N THR A 203 13.01 2.65 11.90
CA THR A 203 14.03 1.79 11.30
C THR A 203 13.80 1.58 9.81
N TYR A 204 12.55 1.38 9.39
CA TYR A 204 12.22 1.18 7.98
C TYR A 204 12.53 2.44 7.16
N ALA A 205 12.21 3.64 7.65
CA ALA A 205 12.55 4.88 6.96
C ALA A 205 14.05 5.05 6.76
N LEU A 206 14.86 4.77 7.81
CA LEU A 206 16.32 4.85 7.72
C LEU A 206 16.92 3.84 6.74
N GLU A 207 16.42 2.60 6.75
CA GLU A 207 16.90 1.56 5.83
C GLU A 207 16.50 1.87 4.38
N LEU A 208 15.30 2.39 4.17
CA LEU A 208 14.85 2.79 2.83
C LEU A 208 15.70 3.95 2.27
N GLN A 209 16.08 4.93 3.11
CA GLN A 209 17.00 6.00 2.71
C GLN A 209 18.39 5.48 2.30
N LYS A 210 18.81 4.31 2.82
CA LYS A 210 20.03 3.61 2.41
C LYS A 210 19.83 2.69 1.21
N GLY A 211 18.64 2.69 0.58
CA GLY A 211 18.29 1.83 -0.54
C GLY A 211 17.88 0.40 -0.16
N ARG A 212 17.64 0.11 1.13
CA ARG A 212 17.22 -1.22 1.63
C ARG A 212 15.75 -1.22 1.98
N ASP A 213 14.92 -1.89 1.18
CA ASP A 213 13.49 -2.02 1.41
C ASP A 213 13.18 -3.21 2.33
N LEU A 214 12.91 -2.94 3.63
CA LEU A 214 12.51 -3.95 4.60
C LEU A 214 11.17 -4.63 4.23
N GLY A 215 10.32 -3.93 3.49
CA GLY A 215 9.02 -4.45 3.05
C GLY A 215 9.13 -5.52 1.97
N SER A 216 10.28 -5.63 1.27
CA SER A 216 10.47 -6.56 0.16
C SER A 216 10.32 -8.04 0.58
N GLY A 217 10.78 -8.38 1.80
CA GLY A 217 10.61 -9.73 2.38
C GLY A 217 9.14 -10.04 2.70
N PHE A 218 8.48 -9.10 3.36
CA PHE A 218 7.05 -9.21 3.68
C PHE A 218 6.20 -9.35 2.43
N GLU A 219 6.48 -8.59 1.39
CA GLU A 219 5.77 -8.68 0.11
C GLU A 219 5.92 -10.05 -0.56
N LYS A 220 7.11 -10.64 -0.54
CA LYS A 220 7.31 -12.00 -1.09
C LYS A 220 6.43 -13.01 -0.38
N VAL A 221 6.37 -12.97 0.95
CA VAL A 221 5.50 -13.84 1.76
C VAL A 221 4.04 -13.58 1.45
N TRP A 222 3.61 -12.30 1.41
CA TRP A 222 2.25 -11.90 1.11
C TRP A 222 1.81 -12.32 -0.30
N THR A 223 2.67 -12.08 -1.29
CA THR A 223 2.39 -12.45 -2.68
C THR A 223 2.33 -13.96 -2.86
N ALA A 224 3.20 -14.72 -2.18
CA ALA A 224 3.18 -16.17 -2.19
C ALA A 224 1.89 -16.70 -1.56
N PHE A 225 1.50 -16.17 -0.39
CA PHE A 225 0.26 -16.57 0.30
C PHE A 225 -0.98 -16.32 -0.56
N PHE A 226 -1.15 -15.12 -1.12
CA PHE A 226 -2.28 -14.84 -2.00
C PHE A 226 -2.18 -15.51 -3.36
N GLY A 227 -0.97 -15.86 -3.80
CA GLY A 227 -0.72 -16.67 -4.99
C GLY A 227 -1.36 -18.05 -4.92
N LEU A 228 -1.45 -18.64 -3.71
CA LEU A 228 -2.11 -19.93 -3.47
C LEU A 228 -3.62 -19.89 -3.77
N PHE A 229 -4.24 -18.72 -3.67
CA PHE A 229 -5.68 -18.51 -3.92
C PHE A 229 -5.99 -17.92 -5.30
N LYS A 230 -4.95 -17.53 -6.06
CA LYS A 230 -5.14 -17.06 -7.44
C LYS A 230 -5.31 -18.26 -8.36
N THR A 231 -6.54 -18.52 -8.78
CA THR A 231 -6.79 -19.34 -9.97
C THR A 231 -6.20 -18.60 -11.16
N SER A 232 -5.10 -19.11 -11.71
CA SER A 232 -4.56 -18.66 -12.98
C SER A 232 -5.61 -18.97 -14.05
N LYS A 233 -6.41 -17.98 -14.42
CA LYS A 233 -7.17 -18.10 -15.68
C LYS A 233 -6.10 -18.09 -16.77
N PRO A 234 -5.97 -19.18 -17.56
CA PRO A 234 -5.05 -19.17 -18.67
C PRO A 234 -5.46 -17.97 -19.54
N LEU A 235 -4.49 -17.13 -19.89
CA LEU A 235 -4.71 -16.05 -20.83
C LEU A 235 -5.17 -16.68 -22.14
N LYS A 236 -6.49 -16.76 -22.35
CA LYS A 236 -7.04 -17.10 -23.64
C LYS A 236 -6.65 -15.96 -24.55
N THR A 237 -5.68 -16.21 -25.43
CA THR A 237 -5.34 -15.30 -26.53
C THR A 237 -6.59 -15.15 -27.36
N VAL A 238 -7.39 -14.10 -27.13
CA VAL A 238 -8.71 -13.88 -27.75
C VAL A 238 -8.56 -13.44 -29.20
N TYR A 239 -7.34 -13.17 -29.65
CA TYR A 239 -7.13 -12.73 -31.02
C TYR A 239 -5.82 -13.28 -31.59
N ARG A 240 -5.91 -14.43 -32.25
CA ARG A 240 -4.99 -14.79 -33.31
C ARG A 240 -5.57 -14.14 -34.56
N SER A 241 -5.21 -12.89 -34.82
CA SER A 241 -5.48 -12.29 -36.13
C SER A 241 -4.78 -13.13 -37.19
N ASN A 242 -5.56 -13.98 -37.83
CA ASN A 242 -5.16 -14.65 -39.05
C ASN A 242 -5.35 -13.67 -40.26
N THR A 243 -5.28 -12.38 -40.01
CA THR A 243 -5.01 -11.46 -41.10
C THR A 243 -3.54 -11.65 -41.47
N THR A 244 -3.30 -12.49 -42.43
CA THR A 244 -2.17 -12.34 -43.34
C THR A 244 -2.21 -10.88 -43.77
N ARG A 245 -1.50 -9.98 -43.04
CA ARG A 245 -1.20 -8.67 -43.58
C ARG A 245 -0.64 -8.94 -44.98
N PRO A 246 -1.25 -8.41 -46.05
CA PRO A 246 -0.63 -8.50 -47.36
C PRO A 246 0.78 -7.92 -47.14
N LYS A 247 1.81 -8.77 -47.37
CA LYS A 247 3.20 -8.28 -47.39
C LYS A 247 3.21 -7.11 -48.33
N LYS A 248 3.39 -5.86 -47.85
CA LYS A 248 3.70 -4.72 -48.71
C LYS A 248 4.81 -5.20 -49.64
N PRO A 249 4.70 -5.01 -50.93
CA PRO A 249 5.72 -5.46 -51.85
C PRO A 249 7.04 -4.84 -51.39
N ARG A 250 8.00 -5.72 -51.03
CA ARG A 250 9.34 -5.29 -50.67
C ARG A 250 9.88 -4.57 -51.93
N ARG A 251 10.19 -3.26 -51.80
CA ARG A 251 10.87 -2.53 -52.87
C ARG A 251 12.03 -3.39 -53.36
N SER A 252 12.21 -3.46 -54.68
CA SER A 252 13.35 -4.17 -55.21
C SER A 252 14.63 -3.51 -54.71
N THR A 253 15.65 -4.29 -54.40
CA THR A 253 16.97 -3.77 -53.99
C THR A 253 17.46 -2.72 -55.02
N ALA A 254 17.15 -2.90 -56.29
CA ALA A 254 17.48 -1.96 -57.35
C ALA A 254 16.79 -0.59 -57.21
N ASP A 255 15.57 -0.51 -56.69
CA ASP A 255 14.90 0.78 -56.44
C ASP A 255 15.46 1.50 -55.23
N GLN A 256 15.87 0.73 -54.20
CA GLN A 256 16.53 1.29 -53.01
C GLN A 256 17.91 1.86 -53.37
N ASP A 257 18.72 1.11 -54.12
CA ASP A 257 20.04 1.57 -54.58
C ASP A 257 19.97 2.85 -55.40
N ARG A 258 18.93 3.00 -56.23
CA ARG A 258 18.68 4.24 -57.01
C ARG A 258 18.32 5.42 -56.11
N ILE A 259 17.51 5.20 -55.09
CA ILE A 259 17.15 6.26 -54.12
C ILE A 259 18.36 6.69 -53.34
N ASP A 260 19.18 5.76 -52.90
CA ASP A 260 20.40 6.04 -52.14
C ASP A 260 21.40 6.84 -53.02
N ALA A 261 21.57 6.48 -54.29
CA ALA A 261 22.40 7.24 -55.21
C ALA A 261 21.88 8.68 -55.44
N ILE A 262 20.56 8.88 -55.47
CA ILE A 262 19.96 10.22 -55.56
C ILE A 262 20.20 11.04 -54.30
N LEU A 263 20.11 10.42 -53.12
CA LEU A 263 20.40 11.07 -51.85
C LEU A 263 21.88 11.47 -51.74
N ASP A 264 22.79 10.63 -52.20
CA ASP A 264 24.22 10.95 -52.27
C ASP A 264 24.50 12.12 -53.21
N LYS A 265 23.83 12.16 -54.37
CA LYS A 265 23.93 13.27 -55.33
C LYS A 265 23.42 14.59 -54.74
N ILE A 266 22.30 14.55 -53.97
CA ILE A 266 21.81 15.71 -53.22
C ILE A 266 22.83 16.21 -52.24
N SER A 267 23.44 15.27 -51.46
CA SER A 267 24.46 15.61 -50.47
C SER A 267 25.71 16.25 -51.06
N ALA A 268 26.11 15.82 -52.27
CA ALA A 268 27.30 16.30 -52.95
C ALA A 268 27.06 17.60 -53.75
N SER A 269 25.90 17.77 -54.37
CA SER A 269 25.67 18.82 -55.40
C SER A 269 24.36 19.59 -55.22
N GLY A 270 23.59 19.33 -54.15
CA GLY A 270 22.33 19.99 -53.87
C GLY A 270 21.14 19.45 -54.68
N TYR A 271 19.93 19.73 -54.22
CA TYR A 271 18.66 19.26 -54.81
C TYR A 271 18.44 19.73 -56.27
N ASP A 272 18.99 20.91 -56.64
CA ASP A 272 18.82 21.46 -57.96
C ASP A 272 19.64 20.74 -59.05
N SER A 273 20.61 19.92 -58.66
CA SER A 273 21.41 19.08 -59.54
C SER A 273 20.68 17.84 -60.06
N LEU A 274 19.50 17.54 -59.51
CA LEU A 274 18.69 16.38 -59.91
C LEU A 274 17.97 16.60 -61.25
N SER A 275 17.95 15.54 -62.07
CA SER A 275 17.09 15.50 -63.25
C SER A 275 15.59 15.44 -62.88
N LYS A 276 14.73 15.72 -63.84
CA LYS A 276 13.26 15.63 -63.64
C LYS A 276 12.84 14.23 -63.22
N GLU A 277 13.43 13.20 -63.81
CA GLU A 277 13.14 11.80 -63.51
C GLU A 277 13.62 11.43 -62.10
N GLU A 278 14.78 11.93 -61.64
CA GLU A 278 15.29 11.70 -60.28
C GLU A 278 14.41 12.37 -59.22
N LYS A 279 13.93 13.60 -59.45
CA LYS A 279 12.98 14.32 -58.58
C LYS A 279 11.66 13.58 -58.46
N GLU A 280 11.13 13.05 -59.57
CA GLU A 280 9.87 12.31 -59.60
C GLU A 280 9.98 10.97 -58.87
N LEU A 281 11.10 10.26 -59.01
CA LEU A 281 11.38 9.00 -58.30
C LEU A 281 11.47 9.24 -56.77
N LEU A 282 12.13 10.29 -56.35
CA LEU A 282 12.26 10.67 -54.96
C LEU A 282 10.90 11.03 -54.33
N PHE A 283 10.10 11.81 -55.09
CA PHE A 283 8.76 12.21 -54.65
C PHE A 283 7.81 11.02 -54.53
N ARG A 284 7.85 10.08 -55.47
CA ARG A 284 7.09 8.84 -55.43
C ARG A 284 7.50 7.97 -54.26
N ALA A 285 8.79 7.90 -53.96
CA ALA A 285 9.34 7.16 -52.82
C ALA A 285 8.90 7.72 -51.47
N GLY A 286 8.73 9.03 -51.31
CA GLY A 286 8.20 9.70 -50.13
C GLY A 286 6.73 9.38 -49.88
N ARG A 287 5.87 9.49 -50.90
CA ARG A 287 4.43 9.18 -50.77
C ARG A 287 4.12 7.76 -50.38
N ASP A 288 4.90 6.79 -50.85
CA ASP A 288 4.70 5.37 -50.53
C ASP A 288 5.10 5.01 -49.11
N ASN A 289 5.80 5.89 -48.37
CA ASN A 289 6.14 5.72 -46.94
C ASN A 289 5.08 6.31 -45.99
N GLU A 290 4.19 7.18 -46.46
CA GLU A 290 3.11 7.81 -45.67
C GLU A 290 1.77 7.06 -45.76
N ALA A 291 1.64 6.05 -46.62
CA ALA A 291 0.46 5.19 -46.76
C ALA A 291 0.71 3.81 -46.11
#